data_75707aaa2080d33642bf0bcea9d730ac
#
_entry.id   75707aaa2080d33642bf0bcea9d730ac
#
_cell.length_a   1.000
_cell.length_b   1.000
_cell.length_c   1.000
_cell.angle_alpha   90.00
_cell.angle_beta   90.00
_cell.angle_gamma   90.00
#
_symmetry.space_group_name_H-M   'P 1'
#
loop_
_entity.id
_entity.type
_entity.pdbx_description
1 polymer ?
#
loop_
_entity_poly.entity_id
_entity_poly.type
_entity_poly.pdbx_seq_one_letter_code
_entity_poly.pdbx_strand_id
1 'polypeptide(L)'
;MTSPEQPHSLPERPSLEYLRKVAKKRLRDLRHTDPHAKLATALLAVARDYGFSSWRALKAEIAKREKDRFAVFFDACAEGDVERMRQLIAEDPSLVRVANTNEPHGGWTALHSAARRGHLDAVLLLLEHGADPNAREAGDNTYPLHWAAAARHIETVRALLDAGGDVHGLGDLHQLDVIGWATYFHPEQEDERPDVVPLLLERGAHHHIFSAMSIGDPDLIRALVEEHPDALDRRMSRFEHGLTPLHFAMSRKRYDLLDLLIELGADLEAEDDGGQTALAVAMLRGDQEAMRRLHAAGAKQPPTISTPSFTQGMSKLSGSITRIVPMITVPDVATALDWYTSIGFTEVARYGDSGVANFGLLSFGGAQLMLNMHGKVGRHDAGLWFYTDRIDELYQLLKSRQLEAARASLAGDASVHQSIEFVEDIYDPFYGGRQFSILDLNGYELLFYQE
;
A
#
# COMPACT_ATOMS: atom_id res chain seq x y z
N MET A 1 -35.88 47.93 23.25
CA MET A 1 -34.84 46.87 23.35
C MET A 1 -35.48 45.60 22.80
N THR A 2 -35.22 45.28 21.52
CA THR A 2 -35.67 44.04 20.92
C THR A 2 -34.77 42.93 21.45
N SER A 3 -35.36 41.87 22.01
CA SER A 3 -34.66 40.68 22.46
C SER A 3 -33.77 40.18 21.33
N PRO A 4 -32.54 39.69 21.57
CA PRO A 4 -31.74 39.09 20.54
C PRO A 4 -32.48 37.87 20.00
N GLU A 5 -32.81 37.88 18.70
CA GLU A 5 -33.35 36.71 18.03
C GLU A 5 -32.40 35.55 18.26
N GLN A 6 -32.93 34.40 18.68
CA GLN A 6 -32.14 33.19 18.84
C GLN A 6 -31.55 32.81 17.46
N PRO A 7 -30.26 32.42 17.39
CA PRO A 7 -29.66 32.03 16.12
C PRO A 7 -30.43 30.86 15.53
N HIS A 8 -30.66 30.91 14.22
CA HIS A 8 -31.30 29.82 13.49
C HIS A 8 -30.40 28.57 13.58
N SER A 9 -31.00 27.39 13.70
CA SER A 9 -30.24 26.15 13.58
C SER A 9 -29.77 26.01 12.13
N LEU A 10 -28.51 25.61 11.95
CA LEU A 10 -28.01 25.28 10.62
C LEU A 10 -28.79 24.07 10.11
N PRO A 11 -29.36 24.11 8.87
CA PRO A 11 -30.03 22.94 8.30
C PRO A 11 -29.16 21.68 8.36
N GLU A 12 -29.77 20.51 8.35
CA GLU A 12 -29.03 19.24 8.25
C GLU A 12 -28.10 19.21 7.02
N ARG A 13 -28.57 19.85 5.94
CA ARG A 13 -27.84 19.98 4.65
C ARG A 13 -27.64 21.45 4.29
N PRO A 14 -26.65 22.10 4.88
CA PRO A 14 -26.38 23.48 4.58
C PRO A 14 -25.67 23.59 3.23
N SER A 15 -26.29 24.22 2.23
CA SER A 15 -25.64 24.51 0.96
C SER A 15 -24.80 25.78 1.07
N LEU A 16 -23.48 25.63 0.91
CA LEU A 16 -22.56 26.76 0.90
C LEU A 16 -22.86 27.72 -0.27
N GLU A 17 -23.31 27.20 -1.41
CA GLU A 17 -23.72 28.00 -2.54
C GLU A 17 -24.98 28.82 -2.24
N TYR A 18 -25.98 28.19 -1.63
CA TYR A 18 -27.19 28.88 -1.20
C TYR A 18 -26.86 30.00 -0.20
N LEU A 19 -26.05 29.71 0.81
CA LEU A 19 -25.64 30.69 1.82
C LEU A 19 -24.84 31.84 1.19
N ARG A 20 -24.05 31.59 0.16
CA ARG A 20 -23.40 32.65 -0.62
C ARG A 20 -24.40 33.50 -1.41
N LYS A 21 -25.45 32.88 -1.99
CA LYS A 21 -26.54 33.63 -2.66
C LYS A 21 -27.28 34.50 -1.67
N VAL A 22 -27.59 34.01 -0.47
CA VAL A 22 -28.18 34.79 0.62
C VAL A 22 -27.29 35.97 1.00
N ALA A 23 -25.99 35.74 1.18
CA ALA A 23 -25.05 36.83 1.51
C ALA A 23 -24.96 37.87 0.40
N LYS A 24 -24.99 37.47 -0.89
CA LYS A 24 -25.02 38.42 -2.01
C LYS A 24 -26.33 39.24 -2.04
N LYS A 25 -27.47 38.64 -1.71
CA LYS A 25 -28.74 39.35 -1.60
C LYS A 25 -28.66 40.37 -0.46
N ARG A 26 -28.22 39.95 0.72
CA ARG A 26 -28.04 40.81 1.89
C ARG A 26 -27.05 41.95 1.64
N LEU A 27 -26.02 41.73 0.87
CA LEU A 27 -25.09 42.79 0.46
C LEU A 27 -25.80 43.87 -0.36
N ARG A 28 -26.72 43.49 -1.27
CA ARG A 28 -27.50 44.47 -2.04
C ARG A 28 -28.39 45.34 -1.11
N ASP A 29 -29.04 44.69 -0.15
CA ASP A 29 -29.89 45.40 0.81
C ASP A 29 -29.06 46.33 1.71
N LEU A 30 -27.91 45.90 2.19
CA LEU A 30 -26.98 46.73 2.97
C LEU A 30 -26.49 47.95 2.22
N ARG A 31 -26.26 47.84 0.90
CA ARG A 31 -25.79 48.96 0.07
C ARG A 31 -26.81 50.06 -0.15
N HIS A 32 -28.10 49.84 0.17
CA HIS A 32 -29.09 50.92 0.19
C HIS A 32 -28.87 51.85 1.38
N THR A 33 -28.28 51.39 2.49
CA THR A 33 -28.01 52.19 3.70
C THR A 33 -26.54 52.52 3.85
N ASP A 34 -25.64 51.68 3.38
CA ASP A 34 -24.18 51.87 3.32
C ASP A 34 -23.62 51.48 1.95
N PRO A 35 -23.43 52.44 1.03
CA PRO A 35 -22.92 52.17 -0.32
C PRO A 35 -21.54 51.50 -0.35
N HIS A 36 -20.75 51.61 0.73
CA HIS A 36 -19.40 51.01 0.85
C HIS A 36 -19.41 49.63 1.51
N ALA A 37 -20.59 49.06 1.82
CA ALA A 37 -20.68 47.73 2.41
C ALA A 37 -19.96 46.68 1.59
N LYS A 38 -19.11 45.89 2.26
CA LYS A 38 -18.30 44.82 1.63
C LYS A 38 -18.99 43.47 1.76
N LEU A 39 -18.70 42.59 0.80
CA LEU A 39 -19.22 41.20 0.82
C LEU A 39 -18.85 40.48 2.12
N ALA A 40 -17.68 40.77 2.69
CA ALA A 40 -17.24 40.21 3.96
C ALA A 40 -18.21 40.52 5.13
N THR A 41 -18.79 41.73 5.15
CA THR A 41 -19.79 42.12 6.15
C THR A 41 -21.07 41.28 6.00
N ALA A 42 -21.55 41.09 4.77
CA ALA A 42 -22.75 40.30 4.52
C ALA A 42 -22.53 38.80 4.83
N LEU A 43 -21.35 38.24 4.49
CA LEU A 43 -20.96 36.87 4.83
C LEU A 43 -20.88 36.65 6.35
N LEU A 44 -20.31 37.64 7.09
CA LEU A 44 -20.25 37.59 8.55
C LEU A 44 -21.66 37.64 9.17
N ALA A 45 -22.54 38.47 8.62
CA ALA A 45 -23.92 38.58 9.09
C ALA A 45 -24.67 37.25 8.90
N VAL A 46 -24.54 36.60 7.72
CA VAL A 46 -25.13 35.27 7.49
C VAL A 46 -24.54 34.22 8.45
N ALA A 47 -23.24 34.25 8.71
CA ALA A 47 -22.64 33.32 9.67
C ALA A 47 -23.20 33.49 11.08
N ARG A 48 -23.40 34.73 11.50
CA ARG A 48 -23.99 35.07 12.82
C ARG A 48 -25.45 34.67 12.96
N ASP A 49 -26.23 34.75 11.88
CA ASP A 49 -27.63 34.27 11.88
C ASP A 49 -27.73 32.79 12.26
N TYR A 50 -26.69 31.98 11.94
CA TYR A 50 -26.57 30.58 12.31
C TYR A 50 -25.70 30.32 13.55
N GLY A 51 -25.36 31.37 14.32
CA GLY A 51 -24.62 31.24 15.58
C GLY A 51 -23.11 31.12 15.46
N PHE A 52 -22.53 31.35 14.26
CA PHE A 52 -21.10 31.24 14.04
C PHE A 52 -20.38 32.58 14.15
N SER A 53 -19.21 32.59 14.79
CA SER A 53 -18.40 33.80 14.99
C SER A 53 -17.82 34.39 13.70
N SER A 54 -17.72 33.59 12.64
CA SER A 54 -17.18 33.99 11.33
C SER A 54 -17.68 33.08 10.18
N TRP A 55 -17.61 33.62 8.96
CA TRP A 55 -17.86 32.81 7.75
C TRP A 55 -16.91 31.63 7.62
N ARG A 56 -15.67 31.75 8.11
CA ARG A 56 -14.70 30.64 8.15
C ARG A 56 -15.16 29.52 9.06
N ALA A 57 -15.68 29.87 10.27
CA ALA A 57 -16.21 28.87 11.20
C ALA A 57 -17.45 28.17 10.66
N LEU A 58 -18.38 28.91 10.03
CA LEU A 58 -19.54 28.31 9.35
C LEU A 58 -19.12 27.35 8.23
N LYS A 59 -18.15 27.74 7.39
CA LYS A 59 -17.62 26.85 6.35
C LYS A 59 -16.97 25.60 6.92
N ALA A 60 -16.22 25.72 7.99
CA ALA A 60 -15.57 24.58 8.63
C ALA A 60 -16.60 23.57 9.19
N GLU A 61 -17.68 24.08 9.79
CA GLU A 61 -18.77 23.21 10.27
C GLU A 61 -19.48 22.49 9.12
N ILE A 62 -19.77 23.19 8.02
CA ILE A 62 -20.37 22.57 6.82
C ILE A 62 -19.47 21.46 6.28
N ALA A 63 -18.18 21.75 6.11
CA ALA A 63 -17.20 20.78 5.63
C ALA A 63 -17.08 19.57 6.58
N LYS A 64 -17.13 19.80 7.89
CA LYS A 64 -17.14 18.73 8.89
C LYS A 64 -18.36 17.82 8.72
N ARG A 65 -19.58 18.40 8.65
CA ARG A 65 -20.82 17.61 8.46
C ARG A 65 -20.84 16.82 7.16
N GLU A 66 -20.30 17.41 6.08
CA GLU A 66 -20.14 16.68 4.81
C GLU A 66 -19.17 15.50 4.97
N LYS A 67 -18.02 15.73 5.63
CA LYS A 67 -17.04 14.67 5.91
C LYS A 67 -17.62 13.53 6.76
N ASP A 68 -18.33 13.88 7.84
CA ASP A 68 -18.95 12.90 8.74
C ASP A 68 -19.99 12.06 7.98
N ARG A 69 -20.79 12.69 7.10
CA ARG A 69 -21.78 11.98 6.28
C ARG A 69 -21.13 11.04 5.25
N PHE A 70 -20.05 11.48 4.59
CA PHE A 70 -19.30 10.62 3.69
C PHE A 70 -18.73 9.41 4.41
N ALA A 71 -18.13 9.61 5.58
CA ALA A 71 -17.61 8.52 6.41
C ALA A 71 -18.70 7.49 6.71
N VAL A 72 -19.85 7.92 7.20
CA VAL A 72 -21.00 7.03 7.50
C VAL A 72 -21.47 6.25 6.25
N PHE A 73 -21.45 6.86 5.07
CA PHE A 73 -21.83 6.18 3.83
C PHE A 73 -20.79 5.14 3.42
N PHE A 74 -19.49 5.48 3.47
CA PHE A 74 -18.43 4.54 3.16
C PHE A 74 -18.36 3.38 4.15
N ASP A 75 -18.60 3.63 5.43
CA ASP A 75 -18.70 2.58 6.44
C ASP A 75 -19.86 1.63 6.13
N ALA A 76 -21.04 2.16 5.82
CA ALA A 76 -22.20 1.34 5.41
C ALA A 76 -21.89 0.49 4.16
N CYS A 77 -21.17 1.05 3.18
CA CYS A 77 -20.75 0.30 1.99
C CYS A 77 -19.72 -0.79 2.33
N ALA A 78 -18.78 -0.51 3.22
CA ALA A 78 -17.77 -1.46 3.67
C ALA A 78 -18.35 -2.59 4.54
N GLU A 79 -19.43 -2.32 5.27
CA GLU A 79 -20.15 -3.28 6.10
C GLU A 79 -21.25 -4.04 5.33
N GLY A 80 -21.61 -3.55 4.13
CA GLY A 80 -22.71 -4.12 3.34
C GLY A 80 -24.09 -3.80 3.92
N ASP A 81 -24.24 -2.73 4.70
CA ASP A 81 -25.52 -2.27 5.27
C ASP A 81 -26.38 -1.58 4.20
N VAL A 82 -27.04 -2.41 3.41
CA VAL A 82 -27.87 -1.99 2.26
C VAL A 82 -29.01 -1.07 2.67
N GLU A 83 -29.64 -1.29 3.82
CA GLU A 83 -30.73 -0.46 4.30
C GLU A 83 -30.26 0.94 4.65
N ARG A 84 -29.12 1.04 5.32
CA ARG A 84 -28.48 2.31 5.62
C ARG A 84 -28.04 3.04 4.36
N MET A 85 -27.45 2.31 3.40
CA MET A 85 -27.08 2.84 2.08
C MET A 85 -28.29 3.42 1.35
N ARG A 86 -29.43 2.70 1.28
CA ARG A 86 -30.67 3.18 0.65
C ARG A 86 -31.15 4.50 1.25
N GLN A 87 -31.17 4.58 2.58
CA GLN A 87 -31.56 5.81 3.28
C GLN A 87 -30.65 6.98 2.88
N LEU A 88 -29.32 6.77 2.93
CA LEU A 88 -28.35 7.81 2.63
C LEU A 88 -28.38 8.23 1.16
N ILE A 89 -28.55 7.29 0.22
CA ILE A 89 -28.67 7.57 -1.22
C ILE A 89 -29.98 8.31 -1.52
N ALA A 90 -31.10 7.91 -0.91
CA ALA A 90 -32.37 8.62 -1.06
C ALA A 90 -32.29 10.06 -0.58
N GLU A 91 -31.52 10.26 0.48
CA GLU A 91 -31.22 11.59 1.01
C GLU A 91 -30.27 12.37 0.10
N ASP A 92 -29.22 11.76 -0.41
CA ASP A 92 -28.20 12.39 -1.25
C ASP A 92 -27.67 11.44 -2.35
N PRO A 93 -28.31 11.43 -3.53
CA PRO A 93 -27.87 10.57 -4.63
C PRO A 93 -26.44 10.83 -5.11
N SER A 94 -25.85 11.98 -4.76
CA SER A 94 -24.47 12.29 -5.17
C SER A 94 -23.43 11.43 -4.46
N LEU A 95 -23.76 10.84 -3.30
CA LEU A 95 -22.87 9.97 -2.52
C LEU A 95 -22.32 8.79 -3.33
N VAL A 96 -23.11 8.26 -4.25
CA VAL A 96 -22.74 7.11 -5.10
C VAL A 96 -21.51 7.40 -5.97
N ARG A 97 -21.28 8.67 -6.32
CA ARG A 97 -20.18 9.09 -7.23
C ARG A 97 -18.99 9.73 -6.53
N VAL A 98 -19.05 9.85 -5.21
CA VAL A 98 -17.97 10.51 -4.46
C VAL A 98 -16.85 9.52 -4.20
N ALA A 99 -15.60 10.00 -4.35
CA ALA A 99 -14.42 9.27 -3.94
C ALA A 99 -14.05 9.62 -2.49
N ASN A 100 -13.68 8.63 -1.71
CA ASN A 100 -13.15 8.82 -0.36
C ASN A 100 -11.73 9.36 -0.43
N THR A 101 -11.52 10.61 -0.03
CA THR A 101 -10.20 11.25 -0.03
C THR A 101 -9.46 11.14 1.30
N ASN A 102 -10.06 10.47 2.30
CA ASN A 102 -9.53 10.41 3.67
C ASN A 102 -8.78 9.10 4.00
N GLU A 103 -8.70 8.18 3.06
CA GLU A 103 -8.12 6.85 3.27
C GLU A 103 -6.68 6.77 2.79
N PRO A 104 -5.87 5.87 3.37
CA PRO A 104 -4.55 5.53 2.84
C PRO A 104 -4.61 4.97 1.41
N HIS A 105 -5.79 4.52 0.96
CA HIS A 105 -6.08 4.04 -0.40
C HIS A 105 -6.74 5.14 -1.26
N GLY A 106 -6.08 6.26 -1.44
CA GLY A 106 -6.56 7.50 -2.01
C GLY A 106 -7.58 7.38 -3.16
N GLY A 107 -8.78 7.91 -2.92
CA GLY A 107 -9.78 8.09 -3.95
C GLY A 107 -10.71 6.90 -4.23
N TRP A 108 -10.79 5.92 -3.35
CA TRP A 108 -11.76 4.82 -3.47
C TRP A 108 -13.18 5.34 -3.57
N THR A 109 -13.95 4.82 -4.51
CA THR A 109 -15.41 5.01 -4.53
C THR A 109 -16.08 3.99 -3.61
N ALA A 110 -17.33 4.24 -3.25
CA ALA A 110 -18.15 3.29 -2.51
C ALA A 110 -18.18 1.90 -3.19
N LEU A 111 -18.16 1.88 -4.54
CA LEU A 111 -18.16 0.65 -5.31
C LEU A 111 -16.86 -0.16 -5.13
N HIS A 112 -15.70 0.50 -4.98
CA HIS A 112 -14.45 -0.20 -4.64
C HIS A 112 -14.55 -0.90 -3.28
N SER A 113 -15.06 -0.19 -2.26
CA SER A 113 -15.20 -0.73 -0.91
C SER A 113 -16.14 -1.94 -0.87
N ALA A 114 -17.31 -1.84 -1.49
CA ALA A 114 -18.28 -2.93 -1.56
C ALA A 114 -17.76 -4.12 -2.38
N ALA A 115 -17.09 -3.85 -3.52
CA ALA A 115 -16.54 -4.86 -4.42
C ALA A 115 -15.43 -5.68 -3.75
N ARG A 116 -14.48 -5.03 -3.08
CA ARG A 116 -13.41 -5.71 -2.35
C ARG A 116 -13.91 -6.63 -1.25
N ARG A 117 -15.03 -6.26 -0.60
CA ARG A 117 -15.63 -7.03 0.49
C ARG A 117 -16.62 -8.10 0.01
N GLY A 118 -16.98 -8.08 -1.29
CA GLY A 118 -17.93 -9.02 -1.88
C GLY A 118 -19.38 -8.80 -1.45
N HIS A 119 -19.73 -7.59 -1.03
CA HIS A 119 -21.09 -7.24 -0.65
C HIS A 119 -21.96 -7.05 -1.90
N LEU A 120 -22.43 -8.16 -2.50
CA LEU A 120 -23.16 -8.19 -3.76
C LEU A 120 -24.35 -7.22 -3.77
N ASP A 121 -25.20 -7.26 -2.74
CA ASP A 121 -26.39 -6.40 -2.69
C ASP A 121 -26.04 -4.91 -2.63
N ALA A 122 -24.95 -4.57 -1.95
CA ALA A 122 -24.43 -3.19 -1.93
C ALA A 122 -23.87 -2.79 -3.30
N VAL A 123 -23.15 -3.67 -3.98
CA VAL A 123 -22.66 -3.47 -5.36
C VAL A 123 -23.81 -3.23 -6.31
N LEU A 124 -24.83 -4.10 -6.30
CA LEU A 124 -26.03 -3.98 -7.14
C LEU A 124 -26.76 -2.66 -6.90
N LEU A 125 -26.95 -2.28 -5.63
CA LEU A 125 -27.57 -1.02 -5.26
C LEU A 125 -26.79 0.19 -5.80
N LEU A 126 -25.47 0.18 -5.69
CA LEU A 126 -24.62 1.27 -6.19
C LEU A 126 -24.70 1.37 -7.71
N LEU A 127 -24.63 0.25 -8.43
CA LEU A 127 -24.76 0.18 -9.89
C LEU A 127 -26.13 0.67 -10.37
N GLU A 128 -27.22 0.26 -9.70
CA GLU A 128 -28.60 0.74 -9.98
C GLU A 128 -28.71 2.26 -9.87
N HIS A 129 -27.98 2.86 -8.93
CA HIS A 129 -27.97 4.33 -8.72
C HIS A 129 -26.90 5.05 -9.54
N GLY A 130 -26.28 4.39 -10.50
CA GLY A 130 -25.37 4.97 -11.48
C GLY A 130 -23.94 5.15 -10.98
N ALA A 131 -23.46 4.27 -10.10
CA ALA A 131 -22.03 4.13 -9.86
C ALA A 131 -21.34 3.67 -11.14
N ASP A 132 -20.18 4.26 -11.43
CA ASP A 132 -19.38 3.88 -12.59
C ASP A 132 -18.56 2.62 -12.26
N PRO A 133 -18.81 1.47 -12.94
CA PRO A 133 -18.04 0.26 -12.73
C PRO A 133 -16.57 0.38 -13.15
N ASN A 134 -16.25 1.40 -13.95
CA ASN A 134 -14.91 1.71 -14.44
C ASN A 134 -14.30 2.96 -13.76
N ALA A 135 -14.85 3.38 -12.63
CA ALA A 135 -14.24 4.43 -11.84
C ALA A 135 -12.84 4.01 -11.39
N ARG A 136 -11.85 4.88 -11.60
CA ARG A 136 -10.47 4.65 -11.14
C ARG A 136 -10.25 5.30 -9.78
N GLU A 137 -9.58 4.58 -8.90
CA GLU A 137 -9.09 5.16 -7.66
C GLU A 137 -7.67 5.75 -7.86
N ALA A 138 -7.25 6.65 -6.95
CA ALA A 138 -6.03 7.43 -7.14
C ALA A 138 -4.75 6.71 -6.63
N GLY A 139 -4.88 5.60 -5.87
CA GLY A 139 -3.75 4.82 -5.34
C GLY A 139 -3.11 3.97 -6.43
N ASP A 140 -3.71 2.83 -6.73
CA ASP A 140 -3.20 1.86 -7.69
C ASP A 140 -3.77 2.02 -9.11
N ASN A 141 -4.59 3.06 -9.32
CA ASN A 141 -5.28 3.33 -10.58
C ASN A 141 -6.18 2.16 -11.05
N THR A 142 -6.76 1.44 -10.10
CA THR A 142 -7.58 0.25 -10.34
C THR A 142 -9.06 0.58 -10.49
N TYR A 143 -9.81 -0.36 -11.06
CA TYR A 143 -11.28 -0.39 -11.06
C TYR A 143 -11.81 -1.23 -9.89
N PRO A 144 -13.07 -1.10 -9.49
CA PRO A 144 -13.71 -2.01 -8.53
C PRO A 144 -13.55 -3.50 -8.88
N LEU A 145 -13.50 -3.81 -10.20
CA LEU A 145 -13.35 -5.17 -10.71
C LEU A 145 -12.01 -5.81 -10.31
N HIS A 146 -10.90 -5.06 -10.26
CA HIS A 146 -9.61 -5.57 -9.79
C HIS A 146 -9.71 -6.12 -8.35
N TRP A 147 -10.35 -5.35 -7.48
CA TRP A 147 -10.51 -5.69 -6.07
C TRP A 147 -11.46 -6.87 -5.85
N ALA A 148 -12.58 -6.94 -6.62
CA ALA A 148 -13.48 -8.08 -6.58
C ALA A 148 -12.80 -9.36 -7.08
N ALA A 149 -12.00 -9.25 -8.16
CA ALA A 149 -11.26 -10.37 -8.75
C ALA A 149 -10.15 -10.86 -7.81
N ALA A 150 -9.33 -9.95 -7.26
CA ALA A 150 -8.31 -10.28 -6.27
C ALA A 150 -8.91 -10.94 -5.02
N ALA A 151 -10.07 -10.48 -4.57
CA ALA A 151 -10.76 -11.07 -3.42
C ALA A 151 -11.59 -12.33 -3.76
N ARG A 152 -11.64 -12.75 -5.05
CA ARG A 152 -12.33 -13.95 -5.54
C ARG A 152 -13.85 -13.95 -5.27
N HIS A 153 -14.49 -12.78 -5.34
CA HIS A 153 -15.95 -12.62 -5.16
C HIS A 153 -16.68 -12.79 -6.49
N ILE A 154 -16.91 -14.04 -6.93
CA ILE A 154 -17.37 -14.38 -8.28
C ILE A 154 -18.68 -13.69 -8.68
N GLU A 155 -19.68 -13.61 -7.78
CA GLU A 155 -20.95 -12.96 -8.08
C GLU A 155 -20.81 -11.44 -8.19
N THR A 156 -19.91 -10.85 -7.40
CA THR A 156 -19.57 -9.44 -7.50
C THR A 156 -18.83 -9.14 -8.81
N VAL A 157 -17.89 -10.00 -9.20
CA VAL A 157 -17.19 -9.92 -10.51
C VAL A 157 -18.22 -9.97 -11.63
N ARG A 158 -19.16 -10.93 -11.59
CA ARG A 158 -20.23 -11.07 -12.58
C ARG A 158 -21.09 -9.79 -12.67
N ALA A 159 -21.54 -9.28 -11.54
CA ALA A 159 -22.35 -8.07 -11.47
C ALA A 159 -21.66 -6.83 -12.06
N LEU A 160 -20.37 -6.68 -11.77
CA LEU A 160 -19.56 -5.57 -12.31
C LEU A 160 -19.39 -5.70 -13.83
N LEU A 161 -19.11 -6.91 -14.35
CA LEU A 161 -18.99 -7.17 -15.78
C LEU A 161 -20.33 -6.97 -16.52
N ASP A 162 -21.45 -7.43 -15.94
CA ASP A 162 -22.79 -7.25 -16.50
C ASP A 162 -23.20 -5.77 -16.55
N ALA A 163 -22.66 -4.96 -15.65
CA ALA A 163 -22.83 -3.50 -15.64
C ALA A 163 -21.88 -2.74 -16.61
N GLY A 164 -21.09 -3.46 -17.40
CA GLY A 164 -20.15 -2.85 -18.37
C GLY A 164 -18.75 -2.57 -17.79
N GLY A 165 -18.36 -3.27 -16.74
CA GLY A 165 -16.99 -3.25 -16.22
C GLY A 165 -16.00 -3.75 -17.28
N ASP A 166 -14.89 -3.03 -17.43
CA ASP A 166 -13.80 -3.39 -18.35
C ASP A 166 -13.05 -4.60 -17.80
N VAL A 167 -13.21 -5.75 -18.49
CA VAL A 167 -12.60 -7.01 -18.09
C VAL A 167 -11.07 -6.99 -18.17
N HIS A 168 -10.50 -6.14 -19.02
CA HIS A 168 -9.05 -6.02 -19.14
C HIS A 168 -8.46 -5.18 -18.01
N GLY A 169 -9.05 -4.01 -17.74
CA GLY A 169 -8.62 -3.13 -16.67
C GLY A 169 -7.21 -2.56 -16.84
N LEU A 170 -6.77 -2.38 -18.10
CA LEU A 170 -5.41 -1.92 -18.43
C LEU A 170 -5.07 -0.60 -17.77
N GLY A 171 -3.82 -0.47 -17.34
CA GLY A 171 -3.25 0.79 -16.84
C GLY A 171 -3.31 0.93 -15.32
N ASP A 172 -3.59 -0.15 -14.58
CA ASP A 172 -3.28 -0.21 -13.15
C ASP A 172 -1.77 0.01 -12.91
N LEU A 173 -1.41 0.55 -11.74
CA LEU A 173 -0.01 0.90 -11.47
C LEU A 173 0.90 -0.33 -11.34
N HIS A 174 0.34 -1.52 -11.09
CA HIS A 174 1.08 -2.78 -11.03
C HIS A 174 1.27 -3.42 -12.41
N GLN A 175 0.57 -2.93 -13.45
CA GLN A 175 0.60 -3.44 -14.84
C GLN A 175 0.21 -4.93 -14.92
N LEU A 176 -0.69 -5.35 -14.05
CA LEU A 176 -1.14 -6.74 -13.91
C LEU A 176 -2.48 -7.00 -14.58
N ASP A 177 -3.26 -5.96 -14.91
CA ASP A 177 -4.61 -6.09 -15.44
C ASP A 177 -5.54 -6.84 -14.46
N VAL A 178 -6.83 -6.96 -14.75
CA VAL A 178 -7.77 -7.66 -13.84
C VAL A 178 -7.39 -9.14 -13.65
N ILE A 179 -6.93 -9.81 -14.72
CA ILE A 179 -6.58 -11.23 -14.64
C ILE A 179 -5.31 -11.47 -13.81
N GLY A 180 -4.36 -10.55 -13.87
CA GLY A 180 -3.18 -10.60 -13.01
C GLY A 180 -3.56 -10.37 -11.55
N TRP A 181 -4.42 -9.41 -11.25
CA TRP A 181 -4.93 -9.20 -9.89
C TRP A 181 -5.65 -10.42 -9.33
N ALA A 182 -6.40 -11.14 -10.17
CA ALA A 182 -7.08 -12.39 -9.79
C ALA A 182 -6.12 -13.53 -9.43
N THR A 183 -4.89 -13.51 -9.97
CA THR A 183 -3.93 -14.63 -9.86
C THR A 183 -2.71 -14.30 -8.99
N TYR A 184 -2.21 -13.07 -9.01
CA TYR A 184 -0.95 -12.67 -8.38
C TYR A 184 -1.00 -12.65 -6.85
N PHE A 185 -2.05 -12.08 -6.26
CA PHE A 185 -2.11 -11.82 -4.81
C PHE A 185 -2.44 -13.06 -3.96
N HIS A 186 -2.84 -14.19 -4.58
CA HIS A 186 -3.25 -15.40 -3.86
C HIS A 186 -2.67 -16.69 -4.48
N PRO A 187 -1.35 -16.83 -4.61
CA PRO A 187 -0.76 -17.93 -5.35
C PRO A 187 -0.85 -19.30 -4.66
N GLU A 188 -1.09 -19.36 -3.34
CA GLU A 188 -0.91 -20.59 -2.57
C GLU A 188 -1.98 -20.84 -1.49
N GLN A 189 -3.08 -20.08 -1.48
CA GLN A 189 -4.10 -20.31 -0.47
C GLN A 189 -5.04 -21.43 -0.94
N GLU A 190 -5.11 -22.48 -0.15
CA GLU A 190 -6.20 -23.46 -0.10
C GLU A 190 -7.50 -22.74 0.37
N ASP A 191 -7.92 -21.73 -0.39
CA ASP A 191 -9.12 -20.98 -0.12
C ASP A 191 -10.27 -21.66 -0.85
N GLU A 192 -11.32 -22.04 -0.11
CA GLU A 192 -12.51 -22.67 -0.65
C GLU A 192 -13.32 -21.72 -1.58
N ARG A 193 -12.92 -20.45 -1.70
CA ARG A 193 -13.59 -19.50 -2.58
C ARG A 193 -13.43 -19.90 -4.05
N PRO A 194 -14.51 -19.77 -4.86
CA PRO A 194 -14.49 -20.17 -6.26
C PRO A 194 -13.45 -19.35 -7.05
N ASP A 195 -12.82 -20.01 -8.01
CA ASP A 195 -11.91 -19.37 -8.96
C ASP A 195 -12.68 -18.44 -9.89
N VAL A 196 -12.24 -17.18 -10.00
CA VAL A 196 -12.85 -16.16 -10.86
C VAL A 196 -12.24 -16.12 -12.26
N VAL A 197 -11.07 -16.75 -12.46
CA VAL A 197 -10.33 -16.74 -13.73
C VAL A 197 -11.16 -17.29 -14.89
N PRO A 198 -11.90 -18.42 -14.76
CA PRO A 198 -12.73 -18.92 -15.86
C PRO A 198 -13.80 -17.91 -16.30
N LEU A 199 -14.43 -17.19 -15.35
CA LEU A 199 -15.40 -16.16 -15.68
C LEU A 199 -14.75 -14.97 -16.41
N LEU A 200 -13.56 -14.54 -16.01
CA LEU A 200 -12.85 -13.46 -16.68
C LEU A 200 -12.48 -13.83 -18.10
N LEU A 201 -12.00 -15.06 -18.33
CA LEU A 201 -11.68 -15.59 -19.66
C LEU A 201 -12.92 -15.70 -20.56
N GLU A 202 -14.06 -16.19 -20.01
CA GLU A 202 -15.34 -16.23 -20.73
C GLU A 202 -15.78 -14.83 -21.20
N ARG A 203 -15.44 -13.81 -20.43
CA ARG A 203 -15.75 -12.40 -20.73
C ARG A 203 -14.70 -11.69 -21.56
N GLY A 204 -13.68 -12.40 -22.04
CA GLY A 204 -12.67 -11.91 -22.98
C GLY A 204 -11.37 -11.41 -22.35
N ALA A 205 -11.11 -11.68 -21.08
CA ALA A 205 -9.77 -11.49 -20.53
C ALA A 205 -8.76 -12.43 -21.19
N HIS A 206 -7.50 -12.03 -21.23
CA HIS A 206 -6.41 -12.85 -21.75
C HIS A 206 -5.31 -12.99 -20.70
N HIS A 207 -4.76 -14.19 -20.60
CA HIS A 207 -3.57 -14.39 -19.78
C HIS A 207 -2.37 -13.63 -20.34
N HIS A 208 -1.52 -13.17 -19.45
CA HIS A 208 -0.17 -12.72 -19.75
C HIS A 208 0.83 -13.59 -18.96
N ILE A 209 2.13 -13.45 -19.24
CA ILE A 209 3.16 -14.33 -18.68
C ILE A 209 3.08 -14.41 -17.13
N PHE A 210 2.92 -13.31 -16.42
CA PHE A 210 2.86 -13.31 -14.95
C PHE A 210 1.59 -13.97 -14.42
N SER A 211 0.43 -13.81 -15.07
CA SER A 211 -0.80 -14.51 -14.66
C SER A 211 -0.69 -16.02 -14.89
N ALA A 212 -0.10 -16.46 -16.01
CA ALA A 212 0.15 -17.87 -16.30
C ALA A 212 1.15 -18.49 -15.30
N MET A 213 2.20 -17.74 -14.95
CA MET A 213 3.19 -18.16 -13.95
C MET A 213 2.58 -18.22 -12.54
N SER A 214 1.66 -17.33 -12.20
CA SER A 214 0.99 -17.32 -10.90
C SER A 214 0.10 -18.54 -10.69
N ILE A 215 -0.62 -18.97 -11.73
CA ILE A 215 -1.39 -20.23 -11.68
C ILE A 215 -0.52 -21.47 -11.85
N GLY A 216 0.71 -21.29 -12.33
CA GLY A 216 1.70 -22.36 -12.46
C GLY A 216 1.41 -23.34 -13.58
N ASP A 217 0.83 -22.89 -14.69
CA ASP A 217 0.49 -23.70 -15.86
C ASP A 217 1.62 -23.65 -16.90
N PRO A 218 2.48 -24.68 -17.02
CA PRO A 218 3.62 -24.69 -17.94
C PRO A 218 3.20 -24.74 -19.41
N ASP A 219 2.06 -25.34 -19.74
CA ASP A 219 1.59 -25.45 -21.12
C ASP A 219 1.07 -24.10 -21.61
N LEU A 220 0.36 -23.38 -20.76
CA LEU A 220 -0.07 -22.01 -21.03
C LEU A 220 1.13 -21.06 -21.19
N ILE A 221 2.18 -21.19 -20.34
CA ILE A 221 3.41 -20.40 -20.46
C ILE A 221 4.09 -20.66 -21.81
N ARG A 222 4.21 -21.93 -22.24
CA ARG A 222 4.78 -22.29 -23.54
C ARG A 222 3.98 -21.68 -24.70
N ALA A 223 2.65 -21.81 -24.66
CA ALA A 223 1.77 -21.27 -25.69
C ALA A 223 1.87 -19.74 -25.79
N LEU A 224 1.90 -19.04 -24.66
CA LEU A 224 2.05 -17.58 -24.61
C LEU A 224 3.41 -17.14 -25.19
N VAL A 225 4.49 -17.84 -24.88
CA VAL A 225 5.83 -17.49 -25.41
C VAL A 225 5.94 -17.85 -26.88
N GLU A 226 5.30 -18.92 -27.36
CA GLU A 226 5.26 -19.27 -28.79
C GLU A 226 4.51 -18.21 -29.60
N GLU A 227 3.39 -17.70 -29.09
CA GLU A 227 2.60 -16.65 -29.74
C GLU A 227 3.24 -15.26 -29.60
N HIS A 228 3.83 -14.97 -28.42
CA HIS A 228 4.43 -13.71 -28.05
C HIS A 228 5.81 -13.92 -27.41
N PRO A 229 6.89 -14.09 -28.21
CA PRO A 229 8.24 -14.34 -27.67
C PRO A 229 8.75 -13.23 -26.74
N ASP A 230 8.30 -11.99 -26.96
CA ASP A 230 8.58 -10.81 -26.12
C ASP A 230 7.94 -10.89 -24.71
N ALA A 231 7.06 -11.86 -24.46
CA ALA A 231 6.53 -12.13 -23.13
C ALA A 231 7.63 -12.47 -22.11
N LEU A 232 8.75 -13.06 -22.56
CA LEU A 232 9.91 -13.35 -21.71
C LEU A 232 10.64 -12.09 -21.23
N ASP A 233 10.51 -10.98 -21.97
CA ASP A 233 11.13 -9.68 -21.66
C ASP A 233 10.17 -8.75 -20.93
N ARG A 234 8.90 -9.18 -20.72
CA ARG A 234 7.91 -8.37 -20.01
C ARG A 234 8.38 -8.11 -18.58
N ARG A 235 8.28 -6.86 -18.16
CA ARG A 235 8.62 -6.45 -16.80
C ARG A 235 7.35 -6.15 -16.00
N MET A 236 7.41 -6.44 -14.72
CA MET A 236 6.43 -5.94 -13.76
C MET A 236 6.64 -4.44 -13.53
N SER A 237 5.75 -3.82 -12.80
CA SER A 237 5.84 -2.39 -12.51
C SER A 237 7.01 -2.06 -11.58
N ARG A 238 7.25 -0.76 -11.42
CA ARG A 238 8.23 -0.25 -10.44
C ARG A 238 7.91 -0.65 -8.98
N PHE A 239 6.63 -0.92 -8.66
CA PHE A 239 6.23 -1.36 -7.32
C PHE A 239 6.67 -2.80 -7.05
N GLU A 240 6.81 -3.60 -8.10
CA GLU A 240 7.41 -4.93 -8.10
C GLU A 240 8.88 -4.88 -8.57
N HIS A 241 9.54 -3.72 -8.46
CA HIS A 241 10.95 -3.53 -8.80
C HIS A 241 11.31 -3.92 -10.25
N GLY A 242 10.37 -3.82 -11.20
CA GLY A 242 10.63 -4.17 -12.60
C GLY A 242 11.03 -5.63 -12.80
N LEU A 243 10.50 -6.55 -11.98
CA LEU A 243 10.85 -7.98 -12.05
C LEU A 243 10.60 -8.53 -13.45
N THR A 244 11.58 -9.24 -13.99
CA THR A 244 11.41 -10.08 -15.18
C THR A 244 10.78 -11.42 -14.81
N PRO A 245 10.31 -12.26 -15.76
CA PRO A 245 9.80 -13.59 -15.46
C PRO A 245 10.77 -14.46 -14.65
N LEU A 246 12.09 -14.38 -14.90
CA LEU A 246 13.08 -15.10 -14.11
C LEU A 246 13.11 -14.64 -12.65
N HIS A 247 13.12 -13.33 -12.42
CA HIS A 247 13.05 -12.76 -11.06
C HIS A 247 11.77 -13.16 -10.34
N PHE A 248 10.64 -13.15 -11.06
CA PHE A 248 9.35 -13.56 -10.51
C PHE A 248 9.35 -15.03 -10.07
N ALA A 249 9.82 -15.94 -10.93
CA ALA A 249 9.93 -17.36 -10.60
C ALA A 249 10.76 -17.60 -9.33
N MET A 250 11.90 -16.89 -9.21
CA MET A 250 12.75 -16.96 -8.02
C MET A 250 12.04 -16.38 -6.77
N SER A 251 11.37 -15.23 -6.89
CA SER A 251 10.68 -14.61 -5.75
C SER A 251 9.63 -15.54 -5.12
N ARG A 252 9.06 -16.41 -5.93
CA ARG A 252 8.08 -17.44 -5.53
C ARG A 252 8.71 -18.80 -5.24
N LYS A 253 10.05 -18.94 -5.35
CA LYS A 253 10.78 -20.22 -5.24
C LYS A 253 10.25 -21.31 -6.17
N ARG A 254 9.67 -20.91 -7.31
CA ARG A 254 9.16 -21.81 -8.34
C ARG A 254 10.29 -22.19 -9.31
N TYR A 255 11.14 -23.09 -8.86
CA TYR A 255 12.32 -23.54 -9.63
C TYR A 255 11.94 -24.35 -10.86
N ASP A 256 10.78 -24.98 -10.86
CA ASP A 256 10.16 -25.60 -12.02
C ASP A 256 9.87 -24.57 -13.13
N LEU A 257 9.32 -23.43 -12.78
CA LEU A 257 9.10 -22.33 -13.73
C LEU A 257 10.40 -21.66 -14.13
N LEU A 258 11.36 -21.55 -13.22
CA LEU A 258 12.70 -21.04 -13.55
C LEU A 258 13.35 -21.87 -14.64
N ASP A 259 13.35 -23.22 -14.52
CA ASP A 259 13.88 -24.12 -15.53
C ASP A 259 13.14 -24.00 -16.87
N LEU A 260 11.81 -23.91 -16.82
CA LEU A 260 10.97 -23.70 -18.00
C LEU A 260 11.33 -22.42 -18.74
N LEU A 261 11.47 -21.30 -18.02
CA LEU A 261 11.82 -19.99 -18.63
C LEU A 261 13.23 -20.04 -19.25
N ILE A 262 14.18 -20.71 -18.61
CA ILE A 262 15.52 -20.93 -19.14
C ILE A 262 15.44 -21.75 -20.44
N GLU A 263 14.66 -22.84 -20.45
CA GLU A 263 14.42 -23.68 -21.63
C GLU A 263 13.82 -22.89 -22.79
N LEU A 264 12.89 -22.00 -22.50
CA LEU A 264 12.23 -21.12 -23.46
C LEU A 264 13.11 -19.96 -23.96
N GLY A 265 14.31 -19.80 -23.39
CA GLY A 265 15.30 -18.83 -23.85
C GLY A 265 15.19 -17.44 -23.20
N ALA A 266 14.66 -17.36 -21.99
CA ALA A 266 14.66 -16.09 -21.23
C ALA A 266 16.07 -15.51 -21.11
N ASP A 267 16.21 -14.20 -21.25
CA ASP A 267 17.50 -13.52 -21.11
C ASP A 267 18.00 -13.58 -19.65
N LEU A 268 19.05 -14.38 -19.43
CA LEU A 268 19.66 -14.56 -18.12
C LEU A 268 20.33 -13.29 -17.59
N GLU A 269 20.63 -12.34 -18.47
CA GLU A 269 21.31 -11.07 -18.15
C GLU A 269 20.30 -9.91 -18.02
N ALA A 270 19.00 -10.17 -18.18
CA ALA A 270 17.99 -9.15 -17.98
C ALA A 270 18.03 -8.67 -16.52
N GLU A 271 18.10 -7.34 -16.34
CA GLU A 271 18.21 -6.69 -15.04
C GLU A 271 16.82 -6.24 -14.56
N ASP A 272 16.59 -6.24 -13.26
CA ASP A 272 15.45 -5.57 -12.62
C ASP A 272 15.67 -4.04 -12.56
N ASP A 273 14.79 -3.29 -11.89
CA ASP A 273 14.93 -1.83 -11.73
C ASP A 273 16.10 -1.44 -10.81
N GLY A 274 16.63 -2.38 -10.03
CA GLY A 274 17.85 -2.21 -9.24
C GLY A 274 19.14 -2.47 -10.02
N GLY A 275 19.05 -2.79 -11.34
CA GLY A 275 20.20 -3.16 -12.16
C GLY A 275 20.78 -4.53 -11.80
N GLN A 276 19.96 -5.43 -11.27
CA GLN A 276 20.40 -6.75 -10.82
C GLN A 276 19.84 -7.84 -11.76
N THR A 277 20.73 -8.74 -12.20
CA THR A 277 20.32 -9.94 -12.93
C THR A 277 19.72 -10.98 -11.97
N ALA A 278 18.96 -11.94 -12.51
CA ALA A 278 18.41 -13.03 -11.71
C ALA A 278 19.47 -13.77 -10.89
N LEU A 279 20.66 -14.03 -11.45
CA LEU A 279 21.77 -14.64 -10.71
C LEU A 279 22.28 -13.71 -9.60
N ALA A 280 22.41 -12.40 -9.85
CA ALA A 280 22.83 -11.45 -8.82
C ALA A 280 21.85 -11.44 -7.64
N VAL A 281 20.54 -11.41 -7.91
CA VAL A 281 19.50 -11.50 -6.87
C VAL A 281 19.56 -12.82 -6.10
N ALA A 282 19.73 -13.95 -6.79
CA ALA A 282 19.90 -15.26 -6.15
C ALA A 282 21.09 -15.28 -5.20
N MET A 283 22.22 -14.72 -5.62
CA MET A 283 23.44 -14.61 -4.79
C MET A 283 23.23 -13.72 -3.58
N LEU A 284 22.56 -12.57 -3.76
CA LEU A 284 22.28 -11.61 -2.67
C LEU A 284 21.29 -12.16 -1.63
N ARG A 285 20.39 -13.06 -2.05
CA ARG A 285 19.42 -13.73 -1.14
C ARG A 285 19.93 -15.04 -0.56
N GLY A 286 21.10 -15.51 -1.03
CA GLY A 286 21.64 -16.81 -0.62
C GLY A 286 20.85 -18.01 -1.15
N ASP A 287 20.07 -17.83 -2.23
CA ASP A 287 19.25 -18.86 -2.84
C ASP A 287 20.12 -19.84 -3.65
N GLN A 288 20.64 -20.88 -2.97
CA GLN A 288 21.55 -21.87 -3.51
C GLN A 288 20.96 -22.63 -4.71
N GLU A 289 19.67 -22.88 -4.69
CA GLU A 289 18.99 -23.63 -5.72
C GLU A 289 18.86 -22.81 -7.02
N ALA A 290 18.42 -21.55 -6.91
CA ALA A 290 18.40 -20.64 -8.05
C ALA A 290 19.80 -20.37 -8.58
N MET A 291 20.79 -20.11 -7.68
CA MET A 291 22.17 -19.91 -8.07
C MET A 291 22.74 -21.06 -8.92
N ARG A 292 22.51 -22.31 -8.48
CA ARG A 292 23.00 -23.50 -9.20
C ARG A 292 22.37 -23.60 -10.58
N ARG A 293 21.06 -23.39 -10.71
CA ARG A 293 20.30 -23.50 -11.97
C ARG A 293 20.73 -22.41 -12.94
N LEU A 294 20.73 -21.17 -12.53
CA LEU A 294 21.12 -20.03 -13.37
C LEU A 294 22.59 -20.11 -13.81
N HIS A 295 23.49 -20.49 -12.90
CA HIS A 295 24.90 -20.68 -13.23
C HIS A 295 25.10 -21.83 -14.22
N ALA A 296 24.40 -22.95 -14.02
CA ALA A 296 24.44 -24.11 -14.96
C ALA A 296 23.90 -23.74 -16.35
N ALA A 297 22.92 -22.82 -16.42
CA ALA A 297 22.39 -22.29 -17.68
C ALA A 297 23.31 -21.25 -18.36
N GLY A 298 24.40 -20.84 -17.71
CA GLY A 298 25.40 -19.93 -18.28
C GLY A 298 25.20 -18.46 -17.89
N ALA A 299 24.37 -18.15 -16.89
CA ALA A 299 24.27 -16.77 -16.38
C ALA A 299 25.62 -16.24 -15.90
N LYS A 300 25.93 -15.01 -16.24
CA LYS A 300 27.19 -14.38 -15.87
C LYS A 300 27.17 -13.93 -14.41
N GLN A 301 28.28 -14.21 -13.73
CA GLN A 301 28.43 -13.69 -12.37
C GLN A 301 28.50 -12.15 -12.39
N PRO A 302 27.78 -11.46 -11.47
CA PRO A 302 27.89 -10.02 -11.39
C PRO A 302 29.34 -9.59 -11.16
N PRO A 303 29.75 -8.41 -11.65
CA PRO A 303 31.12 -7.91 -11.48
C PRO A 303 31.48 -7.82 -9.99
N THR A 304 32.76 -8.06 -9.71
CA THR A 304 33.28 -7.91 -8.35
C THR A 304 33.30 -6.43 -8.00
N ILE A 305 32.52 -6.03 -7.00
CA ILE A 305 32.61 -4.67 -6.46
C ILE A 305 33.93 -4.57 -5.67
N SER A 306 34.81 -3.69 -6.10
CA SER A 306 36.04 -3.40 -5.35
C SER A 306 35.67 -2.56 -4.12
N THR A 307 35.38 -3.23 -3.02
CA THR A 307 35.15 -2.57 -1.72
C THR A 307 36.39 -2.65 -0.84
N PRO A 308 36.61 -1.71 0.09
CA PRO A 308 37.60 -1.89 1.17
C PRO A 308 37.36 -3.24 1.86
N SER A 309 38.38 -3.81 2.49
CA SER A 309 38.18 -5.04 3.25
C SER A 309 36.96 -4.84 4.20
N PHE A 310 36.08 -5.85 4.31
CA PHE A 310 34.88 -5.75 5.13
C PHE A 310 35.18 -5.17 6.52
N THR A 311 36.25 -5.65 7.17
CA THR A 311 36.64 -5.18 8.50
C THR A 311 37.00 -3.68 8.51
N GLN A 312 37.75 -3.18 7.50
CA GLN A 312 38.08 -1.76 7.41
C GLN A 312 36.84 -0.89 7.12
N GLY A 313 35.98 -1.36 6.23
CA GLY A 313 34.73 -0.68 5.93
C GLY A 313 33.81 -0.60 7.15
N MET A 314 33.61 -1.71 7.87
CA MET A 314 32.82 -1.74 9.09
C MET A 314 33.41 -0.88 10.20
N SER A 315 34.72 -0.91 10.40
CA SER A 315 35.38 -0.04 11.38
C SER A 315 35.19 1.45 11.08
N LYS A 316 35.21 1.84 9.80
CA LYS A 316 34.96 3.21 9.39
C LYS A 316 33.50 3.61 9.59
N LEU A 317 32.54 2.72 9.23
CA LEU A 317 31.10 2.99 9.31
C LEU A 317 30.55 2.88 10.71
N SER A 318 31.13 2.05 11.57
CA SER A 318 30.65 1.91 12.97
C SER A 318 30.69 3.24 13.74
N GLY A 319 31.55 4.16 13.40
CA GLY A 319 31.57 5.50 13.96
C GLY A 319 30.37 6.38 13.60
N SER A 320 29.57 5.99 12.59
CA SER A 320 28.35 6.69 12.20
C SER A 320 27.12 6.28 13.02
N ILE A 321 27.21 5.16 13.76
CA ILE A 321 26.10 4.70 14.60
C ILE A 321 26.00 5.61 15.83
N THR A 322 24.94 6.40 15.88
CA THR A 322 24.76 7.43 16.92
C THR A 322 23.94 6.96 18.11
N ARG A 323 23.02 6.02 17.91
CA ARG A 323 22.20 5.47 19.00
C ARG A 323 21.61 4.10 18.62
N ILE A 324 21.20 3.38 19.64
CA ILE A 324 20.41 2.14 19.54
C ILE A 324 19.06 2.43 20.19
N VAL A 325 17.96 2.11 19.50
CA VAL A 325 16.63 2.18 20.07
C VAL A 325 16.06 0.76 20.14
N PRO A 326 15.90 0.20 21.33
CA PRO A 326 15.27 -1.11 21.47
C PRO A 326 13.80 -1.03 21.02
N MET A 327 13.35 -2.05 20.28
CA MET A 327 11.96 -2.25 19.95
C MET A 327 11.45 -3.49 20.69
N ILE A 328 10.33 -3.37 21.34
CA ILE A 328 9.65 -4.47 21.99
C ILE A 328 8.27 -4.66 21.38
N THR A 329 7.85 -5.90 21.25
CA THR A 329 6.53 -6.26 20.79
C THR A 329 5.59 -6.41 21.96
N VAL A 330 4.40 -5.83 21.82
CA VAL A 330 3.38 -5.85 22.87
C VAL A 330 2.04 -6.29 22.27
N PRO A 331 1.19 -7.00 23.02
CA PRO A 331 -0.12 -7.40 22.54
C PRO A 331 -1.04 -6.24 22.18
N ASP A 332 -0.90 -5.12 22.88
CA ASP A 332 -1.67 -3.89 22.70
C ASP A 332 -0.77 -2.68 22.88
N VAL A 333 -0.50 -2.00 21.78
CA VAL A 333 0.39 -0.82 21.75
C VAL A 333 -0.23 0.36 22.50
N ALA A 334 -1.55 0.56 22.43
CA ALA A 334 -2.21 1.68 23.10
C ALA A 334 -2.09 1.54 24.62
N THR A 335 -2.44 0.37 25.14
CA THR A 335 -2.30 0.04 26.58
C THR A 335 -0.84 0.17 27.04
N ALA A 336 0.11 -0.30 26.24
CA ALA A 336 1.52 -0.19 26.56
C ALA A 336 2.01 1.28 26.56
N LEU A 337 1.63 2.09 25.58
CA LEU A 337 1.94 3.52 25.53
C LEU A 337 1.41 4.25 26.77
N ASP A 338 0.16 3.99 27.12
CA ASP A 338 -0.49 4.62 28.29
C ASP A 338 0.24 4.20 29.59
N TRP A 339 0.63 2.93 29.70
CA TRP A 339 1.40 2.47 30.85
C TRP A 339 2.78 3.11 30.95
N TYR A 340 3.56 3.13 29.85
CA TYR A 340 4.88 3.77 29.84
C TYR A 340 4.78 5.26 30.13
N THR A 341 3.77 5.94 29.61
CA THR A 341 3.53 7.36 29.90
C THR A 341 3.23 7.58 31.38
N SER A 342 2.48 6.67 32.02
CA SER A 342 2.17 6.73 33.44
C SER A 342 3.40 6.63 34.35
N ILE A 343 4.48 6.02 33.85
CA ILE A 343 5.74 5.87 34.58
C ILE A 343 6.81 6.89 34.16
N GLY A 344 6.43 7.92 33.39
CA GLY A 344 7.28 9.06 33.11
C GLY A 344 7.93 9.09 31.72
N PHE A 345 7.61 8.14 30.84
CA PHE A 345 7.97 8.26 29.43
C PHE A 345 7.11 9.30 28.72
N THR A 346 7.66 9.91 27.69
CA THR A 346 6.93 10.82 26.81
C THR A 346 6.60 10.07 25.52
N GLU A 347 5.32 10.04 25.16
CA GLU A 347 4.90 9.56 23.86
C GLU A 347 5.38 10.54 22.79
N VAL A 348 6.22 10.05 21.88
CA VAL A 348 6.77 10.82 20.75
C VAL A 348 5.89 10.66 19.53
N ALA A 349 5.42 9.44 19.27
CA ALA A 349 4.57 9.13 18.14
C ALA A 349 3.69 7.90 18.41
N ARG A 350 2.49 7.91 17.80
CA ARG A 350 1.55 6.80 17.78
C ARG A 350 1.04 6.66 16.36
N TYR A 351 1.17 5.47 15.78
CA TYR A 351 0.70 5.15 14.44
C TYR A 351 -0.27 3.98 14.51
N GLY A 352 -1.28 3.95 13.64
CA GLY A 352 -2.23 2.85 13.60
C GLY A 352 -3.24 3.00 12.48
N ASP A 353 -3.91 1.88 12.19
CA ASP A 353 -4.98 1.81 11.20
C ASP A 353 -6.32 1.66 11.91
N SER A 354 -7.37 2.28 11.38
CA SER A 354 -8.76 2.10 11.83
C SER A 354 -8.97 2.32 13.33
N GLY A 355 -8.19 3.24 13.95
CA GLY A 355 -8.31 3.55 15.38
C GLY A 355 -7.56 2.60 16.31
N VAL A 356 -6.87 1.59 15.79
CA VAL A 356 -6.04 0.66 16.57
C VAL A 356 -4.58 1.07 16.43
N ALA A 357 -3.90 1.38 17.54
CA ALA A 357 -2.48 1.67 17.54
C ALA A 357 -1.69 0.38 17.28
N ASN A 358 -0.89 0.35 16.21
CA ASN A 358 -0.04 -0.78 15.83
C ASN A 358 1.46 -0.51 16.02
N PHE A 359 1.83 0.75 16.19
CA PHE A 359 3.21 1.18 16.44
C PHE A 359 3.25 2.39 17.37
N GLY A 360 4.24 2.45 18.26
CA GLY A 360 4.48 3.56 19.17
C GLY A 360 5.95 3.86 19.37
N LEU A 361 6.26 5.15 19.57
CA LEU A 361 7.59 5.61 19.94
C LEU A 361 7.51 6.39 21.24
N LEU A 362 8.31 6.01 22.20
CA LEU A 362 8.47 6.63 23.49
C LEU A 362 9.85 7.24 23.64
N SER A 363 9.98 8.31 24.40
CA SER A 363 11.25 8.85 24.86
C SER A 363 11.31 8.92 26.37
N PHE A 364 12.50 8.72 26.93
CA PHE A 364 12.81 8.91 28.34
C PHE A 364 14.19 9.53 28.46
N GLY A 365 14.24 10.84 28.66
CA GLY A 365 15.50 11.60 28.53
C GLY A 365 16.06 11.49 27.11
N GLY A 366 17.32 11.09 26.98
CA GLY A 366 17.99 10.83 25.70
C GLY A 366 17.76 9.42 25.13
N ALA A 367 17.05 8.56 25.84
CA ALA A 367 16.73 7.20 25.39
C ALA A 367 15.39 7.15 24.66
N GLN A 368 15.25 6.22 23.74
CA GLN A 368 14.00 5.95 23.04
C GLN A 368 13.67 4.46 23.07
N LEU A 369 12.37 4.15 23.06
CA LEU A 369 11.83 2.80 23.01
C LEU A 369 10.72 2.75 21.95
N MET A 370 10.77 1.76 21.10
CA MET A 370 9.73 1.47 20.12
C MET A 370 8.84 0.33 20.59
N LEU A 371 7.53 0.45 20.32
CA LEU A 371 6.53 -0.57 20.55
C LEU A 371 5.92 -0.97 19.21
N ASN A 372 5.76 -2.27 18.98
CA ASN A 372 5.10 -2.80 17.79
C ASN A 372 4.09 -3.89 18.19
N MET A 373 2.95 -3.96 17.47
CA MET A 373 1.84 -4.84 17.80
C MET A 373 1.98 -6.28 17.24
N HIS A 374 2.86 -6.57 16.31
CA HIS A 374 2.89 -7.85 15.60
C HIS A 374 3.72 -8.94 16.30
N GLY A 375 3.58 -9.15 17.60
CA GLY A 375 4.28 -10.19 18.30
C GLY A 375 3.35 -11.28 18.84
N LYS A 376 3.58 -12.53 18.45
CA LYS A 376 3.34 -13.62 19.38
C LYS A 376 4.35 -13.44 20.51
N VAL A 377 3.90 -13.31 21.75
CA VAL A 377 4.77 -13.27 22.92
C VAL A 377 5.76 -14.46 22.85
N GLY A 378 6.99 -14.21 22.43
CA GLY A 378 8.01 -15.22 22.23
C GLY A 378 9.40 -14.61 22.11
N ARG A 379 10.42 -15.40 22.36
CA ARG A 379 11.84 -15.00 22.51
C ARG A 379 12.50 -14.29 21.30
N HIS A 380 11.77 -14.10 20.17
CA HIS A 380 12.31 -13.56 18.92
C HIS A 380 11.72 -12.22 18.50
N ASP A 381 10.95 -11.59 19.35
CA ASP A 381 10.18 -10.40 19.03
C ASP A 381 10.87 -9.08 19.45
N ALA A 382 12.15 -9.11 19.79
CA ALA A 382 12.93 -7.91 20.09
C ALA A 382 13.83 -7.55 18.91
N GLY A 383 13.49 -6.50 18.18
CA GLY A 383 14.37 -5.87 17.20
C GLY A 383 15.27 -4.83 17.84
N LEU A 384 16.51 -4.70 17.36
CA LEU A 384 17.43 -3.63 17.74
C LEU A 384 17.52 -2.62 16.62
N TRP A 385 17.22 -1.37 16.90
CA TRP A 385 17.31 -0.28 15.94
C TRP A 385 18.61 0.47 16.09
N PHE A 386 19.30 0.63 14.97
CA PHE A 386 20.56 1.35 14.86
C PHE A 386 20.36 2.57 13.98
N TYR A 387 20.49 3.75 14.54
CA TYR A 387 20.42 4.99 13.79
C TYR A 387 21.80 5.35 13.22
N THR A 388 21.82 5.71 11.96
CA THR A 388 23.06 6.10 11.24
C THR A 388 22.75 7.19 10.23
N ASP A 389 23.69 8.08 9.98
CA ASP A 389 23.66 9.07 8.90
C ASP A 389 24.29 8.56 7.60
N ARG A 390 24.69 7.25 7.56
CA ARG A 390 25.41 6.63 6.44
C ARG A 390 24.81 5.28 6.06
N ILE A 391 23.49 5.23 5.95
CA ILE A 391 22.76 3.97 5.78
C ILE A 391 23.12 3.28 4.46
N ASP A 392 23.24 4.04 3.36
CA ASP A 392 23.56 3.50 2.04
C ASP A 392 24.96 2.85 2.01
N GLU A 393 25.97 3.49 2.63
CA GLU A 393 27.30 2.91 2.70
C GLU A 393 27.32 1.63 3.54
N LEU A 394 26.59 1.61 4.65
CA LEU A 394 26.48 0.45 5.52
C LEU A 394 25.76 -0.70 4.80
N TYR A 395 24.65 -0.40 4.13
CA TYR A 395 23.91 -1.37 3.32
C TYR A 395 24.80 -1.98 2.23
N GLN A 396 25.50 -1.17 1.45
CA GLN A 396 26.38 -1.65 0.39
C GLN A 396 27.51 -2.53 0.93
N LEU A 397 28.07 -2.20 2.08
CA LEU A 397 29.13 -3.00 2.69
C LEU A 397 28.59 -4.39 3.11
N LEU A 398 27.42 -4.45 3.74
CA LEU A 398 26.79 -5.70 4.16
C LEU A 398 26.37 -6.55 2.95
N LYS A 399 25.84 -5.92 1.89
CA LYS A 399 25.52 -6.59 0.61
C LYS A 399 26.78 -7.14 -0.07
N SER A 400 27.91 -6.42 -0.07
CA SER A 400 29.14 -6.94 -0.64
C SER A 400 29.63 -8.20 0.09
N ARG A 401 29.48 -8.23 1.42
CA ARG A 401 29.82 -9.42 2.21
C ARG A 401 28.91 -10.61 1.91
N GLN A 402 27.60 -10.38 1.75
CA GLN A 402 26.67 -11.41 1.33
C GLN A 402 27.05 -11.99 -0.04
N LEU A 403 27.39 -11.12 -0.99
CA LEU A 403 27.81 -11.50 -2.33
C LEU A 403 29.12 -12.29 -2.34
N GLU A 404 30.10 -11.91 -1.52
CA GLU A 404 31.35 -12.68 -1.37
C GLU A 404 31.08 -14.09 -0.85
N ALA A 405 30.24 -14.23 0.19
CA ALA A 405 29.87 -15.54 0.73
C ALA A 405 29.15 -16.40 -0.32
N ALA A 406 28.24 -15.81 -1.11
CA ALA A 406 27.54 -16.52 -2.18
C ALA A 406 28.50 -17.02 -3.29
N ARG A 407 29.48 -16.19 -3.71
CA ARG A 407 30.50 -16.59 -4.69
C ARG A 407 31.38 -17.74 -4.18
N ALA A 408 31.81 -17.67 -2.92
CA ALA A 408 32.59 -18.74 -2.30
C ALA A 408 31.81 -20.05 -2.26
N SER A 409 30.51 -19.98 -1.94
CA SER A 409 29.62 -21.14 -1.97
C SER A 409 29.52 -21.77 -3.38
N LEU A 410 29.38 -20.94 -4.43
CA LEU A 410 29.38 -21.44 -5.83
C LEU A 410 30.71 -22.08 -6.23
N ALA A 411 31.82 -21.56 -5.71
CA ALA A 411 33.16 -22.12 -5.94
C ALA A 411 33.47 -23.38 -5.11
N GLY A 412 32.57 -23.79 -4.22
CA GLY A 412 32.79 -24.91 -3.29
C GLY A 412 33.76 -24.59 -2.16
N ASP A 413 34.03 -23.33 -1.88
CA ASP A 413 34.92 -22.89 -0.81
C ASP A 413 34.16 -22.77 0.53
N ALA A 414 34.33 -23.74 1.39
CA ALA A 414 33.72 -23.77 2.71
C ALA A 414 34.41 -22.84 3.76
N SER A 415 35.49 -22.15 3.39
CA SER A 415 36.25 -21.29 4.31
C SER A 415 35.59 -19.93 4.58
N VAL A 416 34.63 -19.51 3.78
CA VAL A 416 33.89 -18.26 3.95
C VAL A 416 32.71 -18.50 4.88
N HIS A 417 32.89 -18.12 6.13
CA HIS A 417 31.89 -18.27 7.16
C HIS A 417 30.77 -17.23 7.04
N GLN A 418 29.54 -17.71 7.03
CA GLN A 418 28.26 -17.05 7.28
C GLN A 418 27.84 -15.94 6.30
N SER A 419 26.86 -16.26 5.48
CA SER A 419 26.11 -15.26 4.72
C SER A 419 25.30 -14.37 5.68
N ILE A 420 25.26 -13.07 5.39
CA ILE A 420 24.35 -12.15 6.05
C ILE A 420 22.96 -12.39 5.46
N GLU A 421 21.97 -12.62 6.31
CA GLU A 421 20.58 -12.78 5.90
C GLU A 421 19.86 -11.43 6.05
N PHE A 422 19.44 -10.85 4.93
CA PHE A 422 18.60 -9.67 4.94
C PHE A 422 17.15 -10.09 5.13
N VAL A 423 16.46 -9.47 6.09
CA VAL A 423 15.02 -9.61 6.30
C VAL A 423 14.30 -8.64 5.37
N GLU A 424 14.79 -7.39 5.35
CA GLU A 424 14.30 -6.35 4.47
C GLU A 424 15.47 -5.68 3.76
N ASP A 425 15.35 -5.53 2.45
CA ASP A 425 16.25 -4.69 1.66
C ASP A 425 15.99 -3.21 1.93
N ILE A 426 16.91 -2.33 1.52
CA ILE A 426 16.81 -0.90 1.80
C ILE A 426 15.57 -0.30 1.11
N TYR A 427 14.74 0.41 1.87
CA TYR A 427 13.53 1.08 1.39
C TYR A 427 13.17 2.30 2.24
N ASP A 428 12.24 3.10 1.74
CA ASP A 428 11.72 4.28 2.42
C ASP A 428 10.34 3.93 3.03
N PRO A 429 10.24 3.73 4.35
CA PRO A 429 9.00 3.34 5.00
C PRO A 429 7.98 4.50 5.05
N PHE A 430 6.69 4.18 5.22
CA PHE A 430 5.60 5.15 5.25
C PHE A 430 5.70 6.21 6.35
N TYR A 431 6.46 5.94 7.40
CA TYR A 431 6.70 6.87 8.52
C TYR A 431 7.93 7.76 8.33
N GLY A 432 8.52 7.74 7.13
CA GLY A 432 9.66 8.56 6.74
C GLY A 432 11.01 7.90 7.02
N GLY A 433 12.07 8.54 6.53
CA GLY A 433 13.41 8.01 6.64
C GLY A 433 13.73 6.89 5.65
N ARG A 434 14.81 6.17 5.89
CA ARG A 434 15.29 5.06 5.07
C ARG A 434 15.77 3.93 5.96
N GLN A 435 15.46 2.67 5.64
CA GLN A 435 15.80 1.54 6.49
C GLN A 435 16.10 0.25 5.73
N PHE A 436 16.78 -0.67 6.42
CA PHE A 436 16.90 -2.08 6.07
C PHE A 436 17.10 -2.91 7.33
N SER A 437 16.89 -4.23 7.28
CA SER A 437 17.13 -5.11 8.40
C SER A 437 17.82 -6.40 8.00
N ILE A 438 18.58 -6.95 8.97
CA ILE A 438 19.27 -8.24 8.86
C ILE A 438 19.03 -9.09 10.09
N LEU A 439 19.13 -10.42 9.96
CA LEU A 439 19.19 -11.32 11.11
C LEU A 439 20.61 -11.44 11.63
N ASP A 440 20.76 -11.48 12.94
CA ASP A 440 21.99 -11.91 13.57
C ASP A 440 22.11 -13.45 13.57
N LEU A 441 23.23 -13.97 14.06
CA LEU A 441 23.48 -15.42 14.16
C LEU A 441 22.52 -16.17 15.09
N ASN A 442 21.83 -15.47 15.93
CA ASN A 442 20.87 -16.01 16.89
C ASN A 442 19.41 -15.78 16.47
N GLY A 443 19.20 -15.16 15.29
CA GLY A 443 17.88 -14.86 14.76
C GLY A 443 17.27 -13.58 15.34
N TYR A 444 18.06 -12.67 15.91
CA TYR A 444 17.61 -11.33 16.27
C TYR A 444 17.65 -10.43 15.05
N GLU A 445 16.58 -9.69 14.85
CA GLU A 445 16.53 -8.69 13.79
C GLU A 445 17.26 -7.41 14.19
N LEU A 446 18.24 -7.01 13.37
CA LEU A 446 18.98 -5.76 13.52
C LEU A 446 18.48 -4.81 12.43
N LEU A 447 17.77 -3.76 12.82
CA LEU A 447 17.18 -2.80 11.90
C LEU A 447 18.04 -1.53 11.89
N PHE A 448 18.48 -1.12 10.72
CA PHE A 448 19.26 0.09 10.51
C PHE A 448 18.37 1.15 9.88
N TYR A 449 18.45 2.37 10.41
CA TYR A 449 17.57 3.46 10.04
C TYR A 449 18.30 4.79 9.93
N GLN A 450 17.97 5.56 8.91
CA GLN A 450 18.38 6.94 8.71
C GLN A 450 17.15 7.83 8.61
N GLU A 451 17.12 8.91 9.39
CA GLU A 451 16.03 9.92 9.34
C GLU A 451 16.03 10.67 8.02
#